data_aac76eaefb9244dc82d5f1672a348d94
#
_entry.id   aac76eaefb9244dc82d5f1672a348d94
#
_cell.length_a   1.000
_cell.length_b   1.000
_cell.length_c   1.000
_cell.angle_alpha   90.00
_cell.angle_beta   90.00
_cell.angle_gamma   90.00
#
_symmetry.space_group_name_H-M   'P 1'
#
loop_
_entity.id
_entity.type
_entity.pdbx_description
1 polymer ?
#
loop_
_entity_poly.entity_id
_entity_poly.type
_entity_poly.pdbx_seq_one_letter_code
_entity_poly.pdbx_strand_id
1 'polypeptide(L)'
;MHTRVRNYFANAGLTEGFTIQQLVWSDSGSLSEAFIVFRPNGGSAVRNGLGAEYYVMVDMIGAKGANGAADTAVQNIIDYVQQHPMADACVGYLENLGGIPAPVLTTEGRLVYRLQFVATFGA
;
A
#
# COMPACT_ATOMS: atom_id res chain seq x y z
N MET A 1 -7.20 -9.77 -3.00
CA MET A 1 -6.63 -8.63 -3.78
C MET A 1 -5.41 -8.01 -3.12
N HIS A 2 -5.37 -7.88 -1.80
CA HIS A 2 -4.20 -7.27 -1.13
C HIS A 2 -2.88 -8.01 -1.43
N THR A 3 -2.91 -9.34 -1.56
CA THR A 3 -1.72 -10.12 -1.96
C THR A 3 -1.30 -9.81 -3.39
N ARG A 4 -2.25 -9.62 -4.29
CA ARG A 4 -1.96 -9.25 -5.69
C ARG A 4 -1.35 -7.87 -5.79
N VAL A 5 -1.86 -6.92 -5.02
CA VAL A 5 -1.31 -5.56 -4.95
C VAL A 5 0.10 -5.58 -4.34
N ARG A 6 0.33 -6.38 -3.31
CA ARG A 6 1.67 -6.59 -2.75
C ARG A 6 2.64 -7.07 -3.82
N ASN A 7 2.27 -8.09 -4.57
CA ASN A 7 3.12 -8.65 -5.62
C ASN A 7 3.39 -7.62 -6.71
N TYR A 8 2.37 -6.87 -7.10
CA TYR A 8 2.50 -5.81 -8.08
C TYR A 8 3.47 -4.72 -7.64
N PHE A 9 3.35 -4.24 -6.40
CA PHE A 9 4.25 -3.22 -5.86
C PHE A 9 5.67 -3.73 -5.72
N ALA A 10 5.85 -4.98 -5.27
CA ALA A 10 7.16 -5.58 -5.12
C ALA A 10 7.86 -5.73 -6.49
N ASN A 11 7.13 -6.19 -7.50
CA ASN A 11 7.66 -6.34 -8.86
C ASN A 11 8.04 -4.99 -9.49
N ALA A 12 7.36 -3.93 -9.11
CA ALA A 12 7.63 -2.57 -9.58
C ALA A 12 8.78 -1.88 -8.80
N GLY A 13 9.35 -2.53 -7.79
CA GLY A 13 10.41 -1.96 -6.97
C GLY A 13 9.93 -0.94 -5.93
N LEU A 14 8.63 -0.89 -5.66
CA LEU A 14 8.05 0.12 -4.76
C LEU A 14 8.18 -0.23 -3.27
N THR A 15 8.58 -1.45 -2.96
CA THR A 15 8.70 -1.93 -1.57
C THR A 15 10.14 -1.98 -1.08
N GLU A 16 11.09 -1.50 -1.85
CA GLU A 16 12.50 -1.53 -1.48
C GLU A 16 12.77 -0.73 -0.20
N GLY A 17 13.54 -1.31 0.70
CA GLY A 17 13.85 -0.72 2.01
C GLY A 17 12.78 -0.96 3.07
N PHE A 18 11.70 -1.66 2.73
CA PHE A 18 10.62 -1.97 3.66
C PHE A 18 10.43 -3.47 3.80
N THR A 19 10.22 -3.92 5.04
CA THR A 19 9.82 -5.30 5.30
C THR A 19 8.34 -5.45 5.00
N ILE A 20 8.00 -6.38 4.09
CA ILE A 20 6.62 -6.60 3.66
C ILE A 20 5.89 -7.46 4.69
N GLN A 21 4.72 -6.98 5.13
CA GLN A 21 3.82 -7.72 6.00
C GLN A 21 2.41 -7.69 5.43
N GLN A 22 1.56 -8.58 5.90
CA GLN A 22 0.16 -8.65 5.49
C GLN A 22 -0.75 -8.76 6.70
N LEU A 23 -1.93 -8.15 6.59
CA LEU A 23 -3.03 -8.16 7.55
C LEU A 23 -2.74 -7.36 8.80
N VAL A 24 -1.68 -7.64 9.51
CA VAL A 24 -1.34 -7.01 10.79
C VAL A 24 0.12 -6.61 10.79
N TRP A 25 0.41 -5.44 11.33
CA TRP A 25 1.79 -5.05 11.59
C TRP A 25 2.29 -5.79 12.83
N SER A 26 3.41 -6.50 12.65
CA SER A 26 4.14 -7.12 13.75
C SER A 26 5.48 -6.40 13.90
N ASP A 27 5.66 -5.69 15.01
CA ASP A 27 6.89 -4.97 15.28
C ASP A 27 8.01 -5.95 15.63
N SER A 28 9.14 -5.86 14.93
CA SER A 28 10.31 -6.69 15.19
C SER A 28 11.11 -6.26 16.41
N GLY A 29 10.79 -5.08 16.97
CA GLY A 29 11.55 -4.45 18.04
C GLY A 29 12.75 -3.64 17.54
N SER A 30 13.05 -3.66 16.24
CA SER A 30 14.11 -2.84 15.66
C SER A 30 13.55 -1.51 15.17
N LEU A 31 13.99 -0.41 15.78
CA LEU A 31 13.56 0.93 15.41
C LEU A 31 14.14 1.39 14.06
N SER A 32 15.18 0.72 13.57
CA SER A 32 15.78 1.01 12.26
C SER A 32 15.11 0.28 11.10
N GLU A 33 14.18 -0.61 11.38
CA GLU A 33 13.45 -1.36 10.35
C GLU A 33 12.17 -0.64 9.97
N ALA A 34 11.93 -0.49 8.64
CA ALA A 34 10.70 0.07 8.11
C ALA A 34 9.80 -1.06 7.58
N PHE A 35 8.49 -0.85 7.63
CA PHE A 35 7.50 -1.86 7.25
C PHE A 35 6.51 -1.32 6.24
N ILE A 36 6.03 -2.20 5.36
CA ILE A 36 4.88 -1.94 4.51
C ILE A 36 3.87 -3.08 4.70
N VAL A 37 2.65 -2.73 5.09
CA VAL A 37 1.62 -3.71 5.48
C VAL A 37 0.45 -3.61 4.52
N PHE A 38 0.13 -4.71 3.85
CA PHE A 38 -0.99 -4.79 2.91
C PHE A 38 -2.19 -5.46 3.58
N ARG A 39 -3.35 -4.78 3.53
CA ARG A 39 -4.58 -5.24 4.17
C ARG A 39 -5.77 -5.15 3.23
N PRO A 40 -6.70 -6.11 3.30
CA PRO A 40 -7.99 -5.92 2.67
C PRO A 40 -8.78 -4.85 3.43
N ASN A 41 -9.58 -4.05 2.71
CA ASN A 41 -10.36 -2.97 3.31
C ASN A 41 -11.78 -2.92 2.71
N GLY A 42 -12.40 -4.08 2.51
CA GLY A 42 -13.73 -4.18 1.95
C GLY A 42 -13.77 -4.11 0.44
N GLY A 43 -14.90 -3.72 -0.08
CA GLY A 43 -15.14 -3.63 -1.51
C GLY A 43 -16.62 -3.68 -1.85
N SER A 44 -16.93 -3.74 -3.15
CA SER A 44 -18.30 -3.92 -3.64
C SER A 44 -18.70 -5.39 -3.61
N ALA A 45 -20.00 -5.65 -3.80
CA ALA A 45 -20.49 -7.01 -3.96
C ALA A 45 -19.90 -7.63 -5.25
N VAL A 46 -19.48 -8.88 -5.15
CA VAL A 46 -19.02 -9.63 -6.31
C VAL A 46 -20.24 -10.10 -7.11
N ARG A 47 -20.26 -9.82 -8.41
CA ARG A 47 -21.34 -10.21 -9.30
C ARG A 47 -20.77 -11.08 -10.42
N ASN A 48 -21.51 -12.12 -10.78
CA ASN A 48 -21.11 -13.02 -11.87
C ASN A 48 -20.83 -12.26 -13.17
N GLY A 49 -19.60 -12.37 -13.68
CA GLY A 49 -19.20 -11.81 -14.96
C GLY A 49 -19.07 -10.29 -15.01
N LEU A 50 -19.33 -9.59 -13.91
CA LEU A 50 -19.32 -8.12 -13.92
C LEU A 50 -18.11 -7.51 -13.21
N GLY A 51 -17.29 -8.33 -12.58
CA GLY A 51 -16.17 -7.83 -11.79
C GLY A 51 -16.59 -7.23 -10.46
N ALA A 52 -15.62 -6.70 -9.75
CA ALA A 52 -15.84 -6.13 -8.43
C ALA A 52 -14.76 -5.09 -8.11
N GLU A 53 -15.08 -4.20 -7.19
CA GLU A 53 -14.12 -3.30 -6.58
C GLU A 53 -13.59 -3.92 -5.29
N TYR A 54 -12.27 -3.88 -5.13
CA TYR A 54 -11.58 -4.36 -3.94
C TYR A 54 -10.80 -3.21 -3.34
N TYR A 55 -11.11 -2.85 -2.10
CA TYR A 55 -10.37 -1.82 -1.40
C TYR A 55 -9.18 -2.45 -0.69
N VAL A 56 -8.04 -1.81 -0.85
CA VAL A 56 -6.78 -2.27 -0.25
C VAL A 56 -6.18 -1.10 0.52
N MET A 57 -5.79 -1.39 1.75
CA MET A 57 -5.13 -0.42 2.62
C MET A 57 -3.66 -0.80 2.73
N VAL A 58 -2.80 0.19 2.56
CA VAL A 58 -1.35 0.00 2.64
C VAL A 58 -0.81 0.95 3.70
N ASP A 59 -0.32 0.38 4.80
CA ASP A 59 0.32 1.16 5.85
C ASP A 59 1.83 1.17 5.63
N MET A 60 2.39 2.38 5.49
CA MET A 60 3.82 2.61 5.39
C MET A 60 4.31 3.05 6.77
N ILE A 61 5.11 2.20 7.41
CA ILE A 61 5.62 2.45 8.76
C ILE A 61 7.12 2.69 8.66
N GLY A 62 7.52 3.94 8.78
CA GLY A 62 8.91 4.34 8.63
C GLY A 62 9.79 3.90 9.79
N ALA A 63 11.08 3.83 9.57
CA ALA A 63 12.06 3.66 10.64
C ALA A 63 12.12 4.94 11.48
N LYS A 64 12.54 4.81 12.74
CA LYS A 64 12.67 5.95 13.63
C LYS A 64 13.62 7.00 13.04
N GLY A 65 13.14 8.23 12.92
CA GLY A 65 13.91 9.35 12.42
C GLY A 65 14.13 9.38 10.90
N ALA A 66 13.69 8.36 10.16
CA ALA A 66 13.85 8.29 8.70
C ALA A 66 12.62 8.86 7.97
N ASN A 67 12.18 10.06 8.37
CA ASN A 67 10.95 10.66 7.86
C ASN A 67 11.02 10.98 6.35
N GLY A 68 12.15 11.45 5.88
CA GLY A 68 12.35 11.75 4.46
C GLY A 68 12.27 10.52 3.59
N ALA A 69 12.82 9.40 4.01
CA ALA A 69 12.76 8.13 3.28
C ALA A 69 11.32 7.60 3.19
N ALA A 70 10.57 7.69 4.29
CA ALA A 70 9.17 7.28 4.32
C ALA A 70 8.32 8.14 3.39
N ASP A 71 8.49 9.45 3.43
CA ASP A 71 7.76 10.38 2.57
C ASP A 71 8.07 10.14 1.09
N THR A 72 9.33 9.96 0.75
CA THR A 72 9.75 9.67 -0.63
C THR A 72 9.14 8.37 -1.14
N ALA A 73 9.14 7.32 -0.32
CA ALA A 73 8.56 6.03 -0.70
C ALA A 73 7.06 6.15 -0.95
N VAL A 74 6.34 6.89 -0.11
CA VAL A 74 4.89 7.14 -0.29
C VAL A 74 4.64 7.89 -1.59
N GLN A 75 5.39 8.95 -1.88
CA GLN A 75 5.24 9.70 -3.12
C GLN A 75 5.52 8.84 -4.35
N ASN A 76 6.56 8.01 -4.31
CA ASN A 76 6.88 7.10 -5.42
C ASN A 76 5.73 6.12 -5.69
N ILE A 77 5.10 5.59 -4.67
CA ILE A 77 3.95 4.69 -4.82
C ILE A 77 2.78 5.42 -5.47
N ILE A 78 2.43 6.59 -4.96
CA ILE A 78 1.30 7.35 -5.48
C ILE A 78 1.54 7.75 -6.94
N ASP A 79 2.72 8.27 -7.25
CA ASP A 79 3.07 8.67 -8.61
C ASP A 79 3.03 7.48 -9.57
N TYR A 80 3.56 6.34 -9.15
CA TYR A 80 3.56 5.14 -9.97
C TYR A 80 2.14 4.66 -10.28
N VAL A 81 1.27 4.62 -9.28
CA VAL A 81 -0.12 4.21 -9.46
C VAL A 81 -0.88 5.18 -10.37
N GLN A 82 -0.64 6.48 -10.23
CA GLN A 82 -1.27 7.48 -11.09
C GLN A 82 -0.84 7.36 -12.55
N GLN A 83 0.42 7.01 -12.79
CA GLN A 83 0.97 6.85 -14.14
C GLN A 83 0.62 5.50 -14.77
N HIS A 84 0.21 4.51 -13.98
CA HIS A 84 -0.07 3.16 -14.43
C HIS A 84 -1.44 2.68 -13.94
N PRO A 85 -2.54 3.33 -14.35
CA PRO A 85 -3.89 2.97 -13.86
C PRO A 85 -4.28 1.53 -14.19
N MET A 86 -3.84 1.02 -15.34
CA MET A 86 -3.99 -0.41 -15.67
C MET A 86 -2.75 -1.13 -15.15
N ALA A 87 -2.85 -1.64 -13.91
CA ALA A 87 -1.70 -2.18 -13.20
C ALA A 87 -1.13 -3.44 -13.88
N ASP A 88 -1.84 -4.55 -13.78
CA ASP A 88 -1.50 -5.81 -14.44
C ASP A 88 -2.75 -6.69 -14.56
N ALA A 89 -2.59 -7.90 -15.11
CA ALA A 89 -3.70 -8.82 -15.30
C ALA A 89 -4.28 -9.37 -14.00
N CYS A 90 -3.52 -9.31 -12.91
CA CYS A 90 -3.94 -9.83 -11.60
C CYS A 90 -4.65 -8.77 -10.75
N VAL A 91 -4.26 -7.51 -10.90
CA VAL A 91 -4.82 -6.38 -10.11
C VAL A 91 -5.94 -5.69 -10.88
N GLY A 92 -5.79 -5.55 -12.19
CA GLY A 92 -6.72 -4.81 -13.03
C GLY A 92 -6.47 -3.31 -12.98
N TYR A 93 -7.55 -2.54 -12.88
CA TYR A 93 -7.48 -1.08 -12.78
C TYR A 93 -7.25 -0.68 -11.32
N LEU A 94 -6.20 0.07 -11.06
CA LEU A 94 -5.83 0.47 -9.70
C LEU A 94 -5.82 2.00 -9.57
N GLU A 95 -6.54 2.50 -8.58
CA GLU A 95 -6.59 3.92 -8.24
C GLU A 95 -6.23 4.17 -6.79
N ASN A 96 -5.53 5.27 -6.53
CA ASN A 96 -5.35 5.76 -5.17
C ASN A 96 -6.58 6.56 -4.74
N LEU A 97 -7.02 6.34 -3.51
CA LEU A 97 -8.11 7.09 -2.88
C LEU A 97 -7.54 8.08 -1.87
N GLY A 98 -7.90 9.35 -2.03
CA GLY A 98 -7.58 10.39 -1.05
C GLY A 98 -6.19 11.00 -1.17
N GLY A 99 -5.39 10.60 -2.14
CA GLY A 99 -4.04 11.16 -2.33
C GLY A 99 -3.06 10.73 -1.24
N ILE A 100 -2.11 11.60 -0.91
CA ILE A 100 -1.14 11.37 0.16
C ILE A 100 -1.74 11.87 1.47
N PRO A 101 -2.00 10.98 2.44
CA PRO A 101 -2.59 11.41 3.71
C PRO A 101 -1.56 12.13 4.60
N ALA A 102 -2.05 12.86 5.57
CA ALA A 102 -1.20 13.40 6.62
C ALA A 102 -0.63 12.25 7.45
N PRO A 103 0.70 12.20 7.64
CA PRO A 103 1.30 11.14 8.43
C PRO A 103 1.03 11.29 9.92
N VAL A 104 1.06 10.17 10.63
CA VAL A 104 0.96 10.14 12.08
C VAL A 104 2.34 9.78 12.64
N LEU A 105 2.82 10.58 13.58
CA LEU A 105 4.06 10.30 14.29
C LEU A 105 3.73 9.45 15.52
N THR A 106 4.35 8.27 15.60
CA THR A 106 4.19 7.39 16.77
C THR A 106 5.03 7.89 17.96
N THR A 107 4.73 7.39 19.15
CA THR A 107 5.51 7.71 20.36
C THR A 107 6.96 7.24 20.26
N GLU A 108 7.22 6.24 19.41
CA GLU A 108 8.58 5.74 19.15
C GLU A 108 9.36 6.59 18.15
N GLY A 109 8.74 7.59 17.53
CA GLY A 109 9.36 8.43 16.51
C GLY A 109 9.28 7.88 15.09
N ARG A 110 8.34 6.96 14.84
CA ARG A 110 8.05 6.42 13.49
C ARG A 110 6.98 7.26 12.82
N LEU A 111 7.16 7.53 11.55
CA LEU A 111 6.15 8.18 10.72
C LEU A 111 5.31 7.10 10.03
N VAL A 112 3.99 7.19 10.18
CA VAL A 112 3.05 6.21 9.60
C VAL A 112 2.14 6.89 8.60
N TYR A 113 2.09 6.35 7.38
CA TYR A 113 1.15 6.77 6.33
C TYR A 113 0.19 5.62 6.05
N ARG A 114 -1.10 5.93 6.02
CA ARG A 114 -2.13 4.95 5.65
C ARG A 114 -2.66 5.28 4.27
N LEU A 115 -2.21 4.55 3.27
CA LEU A 115 -2.63 4.72 1.88
C LEU A 115 -3.84 3.84 1.60
N GLN A 116 -4.75 4.36 0.77
CA GLN A 116 -5.93 3.61 0.36
C GLN A 116 -5.99 3.51 -1.16
N PHE A 117 -6.35 2.33 -1.63
CA PHE A 117 -6.46 2.04 -3.05
C PHE A 117 -7.75 1.28 -3.33
N VAL A 118 -8.26 1.45 -4.55
CA VAL A 118 -9.31 0.61 -5.08
C VAL A 118 -8.79 -0.09 -6.32
N ALA A 119 -8.95 -1.42 -6.35
CA ALA A 119 -8.66 -2.24 -7.52
C ALA A 119 -9.98 -2.68 -8.13
N THR A 120 -10.21 -2.34 -9.39
CA THR A 120 -11.37 -2.79 -10.14
C THR A 120 -10.92 -3.93 -11.04
N PHE A 121 -11.37 -5.13 -10.70
CA PHE A 121 -10.98 -6.36 -11.40
C PHE A 121 -12.22 -7.04 -11.96
N GLY A 122 -12.25 -7.26 -13.27
CA GLY A 122 -13.35 -7.87 -13.98
C GLY A 122 -13.03 -9.27 -14.47
N ALA A 123 -14.07 -10.01 -14.77
CA ALA A 123 -13.95 -11.30 -15.45
C ALA A 123 -13.86 -11.13 -16.96
#